data_2f72281bf0a340e61f2abbfe4e763b2f
#
_entry.id   2f72281bf0a340e61f2abbfe4e763b2f
#
_cell.length_a   1.000
_cell.length_b   1.000
_cell.length_c   1.000
_cell.angle_alpha   90.00
_cell.angle_beta   90.00
_cell.angle_gamma   90.00
#
_symmetry.space_group_name_H-M   'P 1'
#
loop_
_entity.id
_entity.type
_entity.pdbx_description
1 polymer ?
#
loop_
_entity_poly.entity_id
_entity_poly.type
_entity_poly.pdbx_seq_one_letter_code
_entity_poly.pdbx_strand_id
1 'polypeptide(L)'
;MKIVIINSSPRKNGNTAKLCDAFREGVVSTATNSDITTIYLNGLNFKGCQSCFACKLRGSNQYGKCSLNDDLTPILEAVSAADCIVVASPIYLMDVNSNAKAFLERLCFSLGSYEAGYRSLATKEVDVVTIYTMNTKKEFAPVKAMDNVDIFLGHIFSTPQRLCSYDTYQFSDYSKYVIEVFDETEKAKQRETEFSKDLQKAYSLGADITKHLLEKQRLKIIAVR
;
A
#
# COMPACT_ATOMS: atom_id res chain seq x y z
N MET A 1 -5.69 2.88 17.75
CA MET A 1 -5.80 2.59 16.31
C MET A 1 -4.41 2.68 15.71
N LYS A 2 -3.97 1.61 15.04
CA LYS A 2 -2.63 1.52 14.44
C LYS A 2 -2.76 1.45 12.91
N ILE A 3 -2.13 2.39 12.22
CA ILE A 3 -2.11 2.48 10.75
C ILE A 3 -0.67 2.37 10.26
N VAL A 4 -0.41 1.47 9.31
CA VAL A 4 0.91 1.27 8.71
C VAL A 4 0.85 1.63 7.24
N ILE A 5 1.63 2.62 6.83
CA ILE A 5 1.76 3.07 5.44
C ILE A 5 3.06 2.50 4.88
N ILE A 6 2.96 1.63 3.89
CA ILE A 6 4.07 1.05 3.16
C ILE A 6 4.24 1.84 1.86
N ASN A 7 5.29 2.63 1.77
CA ASN A 7 5.64 3.41 0.58
C ASN A 7 6.84 2.76 -0.12
N SER A 8 6.62 2.22 -1.30
CA SER A 8 7.66 1.58 -2.10
C SER A 8 8.39 2.53 -3.07
N SER A 9 7.94 3.80 -3.15
CA SER A 9 8.57 4.77 -4.03
C SER A 9 10.03 5.08 -3.62
N PRO A 10 10.97 5.09 -4.57
CA PRO A 10 12.35 5.53 -4.29
C PRO A 10 12.45 7.04 -4.06
N ARG A 11 11.43 7.81 -4.43
CA ARG A 11 11.39 9.27 -4.29
C ARG A 11 10.65 9.66 -3.03
N LYS A 12 11.37 10.02 -1.96
CA LYS A 12 10.78 10.41 -0.66
C LYS A 12 9.81 11.59 -0.74
N ASN A 13 10.00 12.50 -1.71
CA ASN A 13 9.15 13.68 -1.94
C ASN A 13 8.37 13.58 -3.27
N GLY A 14 8.24 12.37 -3.83
CA GLY A 14 7.53 12.11 -5.09
C GLY A 14 6.01 12.09 -4.93
N ASN A 15 5.32 11.85 -6.04
CA ASN A 15 3.85 11.85 -6.08
C ASN A 15 3.24 10.81 -5.13
N THR A 16 3.80 9.60 -5.07
CA THR A 16 3.35 8.55 -4.15
C THR A 16 3.45 9.01 -2.69
N ALA A 17 4.56 9.62 -2.29
CA ALA A 17 4.76 10.13 -0.94
C ALA A 17 3.74 11.21 -0.59
N LYS A 18 3.50 12.17 -1.50
CA LYS A 18 2.51 13.24 -1.29
C LYS A 18 1.09 12.70 -1.08
N LEU A 19 0.70 11.64 -1.80
CA LEU A 19 -0.59 10.99 -1.59
C LEU A 19 -0.65 10.27 -0.25
N CYS A 20 0.43 9.62 0.16
CA CYS A 20 0.54 9.03 1.51
C CYS A 20 0.46 10.09 2.61
N ASP A 21 1.10 11.23 2.43
CA ASP A 21 1.06 12.34 3.37
C ASP A 21 -0.35 12.94 3.47
N ALA A 22 -1.02 13.16 2.33
CA ALA A 22 -2.42 13.63 2.32
C ALA A 22 -3.37 12.62 3.00
N PHE A 23 -3.20 11.31 2.77
CA PHE A 23 -3.94 10.28 3.48
C PHE A 23 -3.70 10.36 4.99
N ARG A 24 -2.45 10.49 5.43
CA ARG A 24 -2.06 10.63 6.83
C ARG A 24 -2.70 11.88 7.46
N GLU A 25 -2.70 13.01 6.75
CA GLU A 25 -3.35 14.23 7.22
C GLU A 25 -4.86 14.03 7.43
N GLY A 26 -5.53 13.31 6.54
CA GLY A 26 -6.93 12.93 6.70
C GLY A 26 -7.18 12.07 7.95
N VAL A 27 -6.29 11.12 8.23
CA VAL A 27 -6.35 10.33 9.47
C VAL A 27 -6.21 11.22 10.70
N VAL A 28 -5.16 12.05 10.74
CA VAL A 28 -4.85 12.93 11.90
C VAL A 28 -5.98 13.94 12.13
N SER A 29 -6.59 14.47 11.09
CA SER A 29 -7.73 15.40 11.21
C SER A 29 -8.95 14.77 11.86
N THR A 30 -9.11 13.44 11.73
CA THR A 30 -10.25 12.70 12.30
C THR A 30 -9.93 12.12 13.67
N ALA A 31 -8.69 11.67 13.91
CA ALA A 31 -8.23 11.09 15.16
C ALA A 31 -6.76 11.47 15.42
N THR A 32 -6.53 12.53 16.15
CA THR A 32 -5.21 13.11 16.45
C THR A 32 -4.25 12.16 17.17
N ASN A 33 -4.78 11.22 17.96
CA ASN A 33 -3.99 10.25 18.74
C ASN A 33 -3.80 8.90 18.01
N SER A 34 -3.90 8.87 16.69
CA SER A 34 -3.66 7.65 15.91
C SER A 34 -2.16 7.32 15.86
N ASP A 35 -1.83 6.05 16.05
CA ASP A 35 -0.48 5.53 15.84
C ASP A 35 -0.28 5.28 14.32
N ILE A 36 0.41 6.20 13.65
CA ILE A 36 0.64 6.14 12.21
C ILE A 36 2.12 6.01 11.94
N THR A 37 2.52 4.89 11.35
CA THR A 37 3.90 4.64 10.93
C THR A 37 3.99 4.62 9.41
N THR A 38 4.85 5.46 8.83
CA THR A 38 5.19 5.40 7.40
C THR A 38 6.54 4.72 7.22
N ILE A 39 6.55 3.64 6.43
CA ILE A 39 7.71 2.83 6.14
C ILE A 39 8.06 2.98 4.65
N TYR A 40 9.28 3.42 4.37
CA TYR A 40 9.81 3.50 3.02
C TYR A 40 10.61 2.24 2.71
N LEU A 41 10.15 1.42 1.76
CA LEU A 41 10.83 0.18 1.38
C LEU A 41 12.14 0.44 0.66
N ASN A 42 12.26 1.59 -0.02
CA ASN A 42 13.52 1.94 -0.67
C ASN A 42 14.59 2.28 0.37
N GLY A 43 15.73 1.65 0.26
CA GLY A 43 16.84 1.77 1.22
C GLY A 43 16.88 0.69 2.30
N LEU A 44 15.87 -0.18 2.37
CA LEU A 44 15.89 -1.39 3.19
C LEU A 44 16.62 -2.53 2.44
N ASN A 45 17.33 -3.36 3.18
CA ASN A 45 18.00 -4.52 2.62
C ASN A 45 17.14 -5.77 2.83
N PHE A 46 16.37 -6.12 1.80
CA PHE A 46 15.51 -7.32 1.81
C PHE A 46 15.37 -7.92 0.41
N LYS A 47 14.91 -9.17 0.36
CA LYS A 47 14.61 -9.89 -0.88
C LYS A 47 13.14 -10.29 -0.93
N GLY A 48 12.64 -10.58 -2.12
CA GLY A 48 11.35 -11.23 -2.33
C GLY A 48 11.31 -12.65 -1.78
N CYS A 49 10.22 -13.34 -1.97
CA CYS A 49 10.05 -14.72 -1.50
C CYS A 49 11.09 -15.65 -2.14
N GLN A 50 11.80 -16.42 -1.29
CA GLN A 50 12.83 -17.37 -1.72
C GLN A 50 12.31 -18.81 -1.88
N SER A 51 10.98 -18.99 -1.83
CA SER A 51 10.34 -20.32 -1.94
C SER A 51 10.86 -21.38 -0.97
N CYS A 52 11.24 -20.98 0.23
CA CYS A 52 11.74 -21.90 1.26
C CYS A 52 10.65 -22.72 1.94
N PHE A 53 9.36 -22.33 1.76
CA PHE A 53 8.16 -22.97 2.31
C PHE A 53 8.11 -23.13 3.84
N ALA A 54 9.00 -22.51 4.60
CA ALA A 54 8.96 -22.57 6.06
C ALA A 54 7.61 -22.09 6.64
N CYS A 55 6.99 -21.08 6.00
CA CYS A 55 5.66 -20.58 6.35
C CYS A 55 4.50 -21.56 6.05
N LYS A 56 4.79 -22.72 5.42
CA LYS A 56 3.81 -23.79 5.11
C LYS A 56 4.10 -25.08 5.87
N LEU A 57 5.20 -25.12 6.62
CA LEU A 57 5.66 -26.35 7.27
C LEU A 57 4.76 -26.71 8.45
N ARG A 58 4.19 -27.92 8.40
CA ARG A 58 3.29 -28.44 9.44
C ARG A 58 4.00 -28.55 10.78
N GLY A 59 3.36 -28.07 11.84
CA GLY A 59 3.90 -28.12 13.21
C GLY A 59 5.04 -27.13 13.48
N SER A 60 5.39 -26.29 12.50
CA SER A 60 6.41 -25.26 12.66
C SER A 60 5.83 -24.02 13.37
N ASN A 61 6.64 -23.41 14.25
CA ASN A 61 6.36 -22.08 14.81
C ASN A 61 6.42 -20.95 13.76
N GLN A 62 6.90 -21.26 12.55
CA GLN A 62 6.91 -20.36 11.40
C GLN A 62 5.67 -20.50 10.51
N TYR A 63 4.71 -21.38 10.84
CA TYR A 63 3.50 -21.51 10.04
C TYR A 63 2.74 -20.18 9.99
N GLY A 64 2.45 -19.70 8.78
CA GLY A 64 1.84 -18.38 8.55
C GLY A 64 2.79 -17.18 8.70
N LYS A 65 4.11 -17.42 8.88
CA LYS A 65 5.11 -16.35 9.03
C LYS A 65 6.25 -16.53 8.05
N CYS A 66 6.76 -15.44 7.50
CA CYS A 66 7.99 -15.51 6.69
C CYS A 66 9.19 -15.75 7.59
N SER A 67 10.01 -16.77 7.27
CA SER A 67 11.19 -17.15 8.05
C SER A 67 12.47 -16.41 7.69
N LEU A 68 12.45 -15.61 6.61
CA LEU A 68 13.60 -14.79 6.27
C LEU A 68 13.78 -13.70 7.33
N ASN A 69 15.03 -13.58 7.83
CA ASN A 69 15.40 -12.58 8.81
C ASN A 69 16.20 -11.46 8.14
N ASP A 70 15.54 -10.35 7.85
CA ASP A 70 16.09 -9.16 7.20
C ASP A 70 15.27 -7.92 7.62
N ASP A 71 15.55 -6.78 7.00
CA ASP A 71 14.87 -5.50 7.33
C ASP A 71 13.34 -5.56 7.16
N LEU A 72 12.83 -6.51 6.37
CA LEU A 72 11.38 -6.67 6.18
C LEU A 72 10.69 -7.42 7.32
N THR A 73 11.39 -8.21 8.10
CA THR A 73 10.82 -9.04 9.17
C THR A 73 9.97 -8.23 10.16
N PRO A 74 10.49 -7.16 10.81
CA PRO A 74 9.69 -6.36 11.74
C PRO A 74 8.54 -5.62 11.05
N ILE A 75 8.65 -5.36 9.76
CA ILE A 75 7.62 -4.69 8.97
C ILE A 75 6.43 -5.62 8.73
N LEU A 76 6.68 -6.88 8.40
CA LEU A 76 5.62 -7.89 8.24
C LEU A 76 4.85 -8.09 9.55
N GLU A 77 5.54 -8.08 10.69
CA GLU A 77 4.92 -8.14 12.01
C GLU A 77 4.07 -6.89 12.30
N ALA A 78 4.61 -5.70 12.01
CA ALA A 78 3.89 -4.44 12.18
C ALA A 78 2.61 -4.37 11.35
N VAL A 79 2.66 -4.85 10.09
CA VAL A 79 1.52 -4.95 9.17
C VAL A 79 0.47 -5.93 9.71
N SER A 80 0.88 -7.10 10.19
CA SER A 80 -0.04 -8.09 10.75
C SER A 80 -0.74 -7.61 12.04
N ALA A 81 -0.12 -6.67 12.76
CA ALA A 81 -0.66 -6.06 13.98
C ALA A 81 -1.46 -4.76 13.72
N ALA A 82 -1.49 -4.25 12.50
CA ALA A 82 -2.15 -3.00 12.15
C ALA A 82 -3.69 -3.14 12.13
N ASP A 83 -4.39 -2.03 12.31
CA ASP A 83 -5.85 -1.94 12.08
C ASP A 83 -6.15 -1.57 10.63
N CYS A 84 -5.24 -0.82 10.00
CA CYS A 84 -5.27 -0.51 8.57
C CYS A 84 -3.85 -0.52 7.99
N ILE A 85 -3.72 -0.99 6.77
CA ILE A 85 -2.49 -0.89 5.98
C ILE A 85 -2.75 -0.09 4.70
N VAL A 86 -1.80 0.76 4.36
CA VAL A 86 -1.75 1.44 3.06
C VAL A 86 -0.57 0.89 2.28
N VAL A 87 -0.82 0.32 1.10
CA VAL A 87 0.23 -0.14 0.19
C VAL A 87 0.33 0.83 -0.97
N ALA A 88 1.38 1.64 -0.98
CA ALA A 88 1.58 2.68 -1.97
C ALA A 88 2.77 2.36 -2.90
N SER A 89 2.51 2.35 -4.21
CA SER A 89 3.52 2.02 -5.22
C SER A 89 3.41 2.92 -6.44
N PRO A 90 4.55 3.42 -6.97
CA PRO A 90 4.59 3.84 -8.35
C PRO A 90 4.46 2.62 -9.26
N ILE A 91 3.82 2.81 -10.42
CA ILE A 91 3.76 1.80 -11.48
C ILE A 91 4.98 1.95 -12.37
N TYR A 92 5.78 0.90 -12.47
CA TYR A 92 6.94 0.78 -13.33
C TYR A 92 6.77 -0.42 -14.25
N LEU A 93 7.06 -0.27 -15.53
CA LEU A 93 6.92 -1.34 -16.53
C LEU A 93 5.55 -2.05 -16.47
N MET A 94 4.49 -1.28 -16.29
CA MET A 94 3.10 -1.74 -16.24
C MET A 94 2.77 -2.65 -15.03
N ASP A 95 3.57 -2.65 -13.96
CA ASP A 95 3.31 -3.34 -12.69
C ASP A 95 3.74 -2.46 -11.49
N VAL A 96 3.42 -2.88 -10.28
CA VAL A 96 4.00 -2.29 -9.07
C VAL A 96 5.51 -2.42 -9.09
N ASN A 97 6.24 -1.49 -8.49
CA ASN A 97 7.69 -1.55 -8.52
C ASN A 97 8.25 -2.78 -7.77
N SER A 98 9.50 -3.11 -8.00
CA SER A 98 10.16 -4.32 -7.48
C SER A 98 10.08 -4.45 -5.95
N ASN A 99 10.26 -3.34 -5.21
CA ASN A 99 10.19 -3.36 -3.75
C ASN A 99 8.77 -3.66 -3.24
N ALA A 100 7.74 -3.09 -3.89
CA ALA A 100 6.36 -3.44 -3.57
C ALA A 100 6.09 -4.91 -3.87
N LYS A 101 6.55 -5.43 -5.02
CA LYS A 101 6.35 -6.83 -5.40
C LYS A 101 7.02 -7.77 -4.40
N ALA A 102 8.27 -7.53 -4.05
CA ALA A 102 9.02 -8.32 -3.08
C ALA A 102 8.35 -8.32 -1.68
N PHE A 103 7.86 -7.17 -1.24
CA PHE A 103 7.08 -7.05 -0.01
C PHE A 103 5.78 -7.88 -0.08
N LEU A 104 5.00 -7.71 -1.15
CA LEU A 104 3.73 -8.41 -1.34
C LEU A 104 3.89 -9.93 -1.43
N GLU A 105 4.93 -10.40 -2.14
CA GLU A 105 5.25 -11.82 -2.20
C GLU A 105 5.45 -12.41 -0.79
N ARG A 106 6.21 -11.74 0.04
CA ARG A 106 6.50 -12.22 1.39
C ARG A 106 5.30 -12.09 2.33
N LEU A 107 4.53 -11.02 2.21
CA LEU A 107 3.34 -10.80 3.02
C LEU A 107 2.23 -11.78 2.65
N CYS A 108 1.78 -11.76 1.41
CA CYS A 108 0.62 -12.52 0.98
C CYS A 108 0.91 -14.02 0.95
N PHE A 109 2.09 -14.43 0.46
CA PHE A 109 2.43 -15.85 0.43
C PHE A 109 2.55 -16.46 1.83
N SER A 110 3.13 -15.75 2.79
CA SER A 110 3.23 -16.30 4.14
C SER A 110 1.86 -16.48 4.80
N LEU A 111 0.95 -15.53 4.62
CA LEU A 111 -0.36 -15.50 5.25
C LEU A 111 -1.46 -16.29 4.50
N GLY A 112 -1.26 -16.68 3.24
CA GLY A 112 -2.19 -17.58 2.53
C GLY A 112 -1.95 -19.02 2.90
N SER A 113 -2.97 -19.79 3.32
CA SER A 113 -2.81 -21.22 3.62
C SER A 113 -2.83 -22.07 2.34
N TYR A 114 -2.27 -23.29 2.43
CA TYR A 114 -2.46 -24.36 1.45
C TYR A 114 -3.51 -25.39 1.91
N GLU A 115 -4.25 -25.05 2.93
CA GLU A 115 -5.39 -25.85 3.37
C GLU A 115 -6.55 -25.73 2.38
N ALA A 116 -7.54 -26.62 2.46
CA ALA A 116 -8.72 -26.54 1.63
C ALA A 116 -9.38 -25.15 1.75
N GLY A 117 -9.66 -24.53 0.60
CA GLY A 117 -10.24 -23.20 0.53
C GLY A 117 -9.22 -22.04 0.60
N TYR A 118 -7.91 -22.31 0.68
CA TYR A 118 -6.83 -21.28 0.67
C TYR A 118 -7.08 -20.13 1.67
N ARG A 119 -7.55 -20.44 2.88
CA ARG A 119 -7.94 -19.44 3.88
C ARG A 119 -6.78 -18.53 4.27
N SER A 120 -7.11 -17.33 4.67
CA SER A 120 -6.14 -16.41 5.29
C SER A 120 -5.70 -16.94 6.67
N LEU A 121 -4.41 -16.77 6.97
CA LEU A 121 -3.80 -17.01 8.29
C LEU A 121 -3.62 -15.71 9.07
N ALA A 122 -4.14 -14.58 8.59
CA ALA A 122 -4.16 -13.35 9.33
C ALA A 122 -4.96 -13.51 10.63
N THR A 123 -4.42 -13.03 11.74
CA THR A 123 -5.01 -13.22 13.07
C THR A 123 -6.17 -12.27 13.36
N LYS A 124 -6.32 -11.25 12.52
CA LYS A 124 -7.40 -10.27 12.60
C LYS A 124 -7.73 -9.71 11.22
N GLU A 125 -8.90 -9.11 11.11
CA GLU A 125 -9.28 -8.30 9.96
C GLU A 125 -8.48 -6.98 9.98
N VAL A 126 -7.91 -6.62 8.84
CA VAL A 126 -7.14 -5.38 8.61
C VAL A 126 -7.76 -4.67 7.42
N ASP A 127 -8.11 -3.39 7.59
CA ASP A 127 -8.59 -2.59 6.46
C ASP A 127 -7.41 -2.25 5.53
N VAL A 128 -7.66 -2.29 4.23
CA VAL A 128 -6.61 -2.11 3.23
C VAL A 128 -6.91 -0.94 2.31
N VAL A 129 -5.88 -0.12 2.08
CA VAL A 129 -5.87 0.92 1.05
C VAL A 129 -4.73 0.65 0.08
N THR A 130 -4.96 0.81 -1.21
CA THR A 130 -3.90 0.78 -2.22
C THR A 130 -3.81 2.13 -2.93
N ILE A 131 -2.59 2.65 -3.09
CA ILE A 131 -2.30 3.92 -3.76
C ILE A 131 -1.34 3.66 -4.91
N TYR A 132 -1.78 3.91 -6.14
CA TYR A 132 -0.96 3.73 -7.34
C TYR A 132 -0.72 5.07 -8.03
N THR A 133 0.53 5.37 -8.38
CA THR A 133 0.90 6.56 -9.14
C THR A 133 1.59 6.18 -10.43
N MET A 134 1.26 6.82 -11.52
CA MET A 134 1.82 6.49 -12.83
C MET A 134 1.85 7.68 -13.77
N ASN A 135 2.86 7.69 -14.66
CA ASN A 135 2.96 8.66 -15.74
C ASN A 135 2.03 8.34 -16.93
N THR A 136 1.48 7.15 -16.94
CA THR A 136 0.52 6.67 -17.95
C THR A 136 -0.84 7.31 -17.75
N LYS A 137 -1.52 7.69 -18.83
CA LYS A 137 -2.92 8.14 -18.82
C LYS A 137 -3.83 6.99 -18.40
N LYS A 138 -5.03 7.33 -17.91
CA LYS A 138 -5.99 6.37 -17.34
C LYS A 138 -6.37 5.24 -18.32
N GLU A 139 -6.55 5.56 -19.59
CA GLU A 139 -6.93 4.62 -20.64
C GLU A 139 -5.88 3.54 -20.94
N PHE A 140 -4.60 3.80 -20.59
CA PHE A 140 -3.48 2.88 -20.76
C PHE A 140 -2.99 2.27 -19.44
N ALA A 141 -3.73 2.49 -18.36
CA ALA A 141 -3.31 2.00 -17.04
C ALA A 141 -3.31 0.46 -16.98
N PRO A 142 -2.34 -0.15 -16.27
CA PRO A 142 -2.23 -1.59 -16.10
C PRO A 142 -3.24 -2.13 -15.09
N VAL A 143 -4.52 -2.05 -15.40
CA VAL A 143 -5.62 -2.40 -14.49
C VAL A 143 -5.46 -3.81 -13.94
N LYS A 144 -5.12 -4.79 -14.78
CA LYS A 144 -4.93 -6.19 -14.35
C LYS A 144 -3.82 -6.37 -13.31
N ALA A 145 -2.70 -5.64 -13.44
CA ALA A 145 -1.61 -5.72 -12.46
C ALA A 145 -2.05 -5.18 -11.10
N MET A 146 -2.78 -4.08 -11.09
CA MET A 146 -3.36 -3.51 -9.88
C MET A 146 -4.44 -4.42 -9.28
N ASP A 147 -5.30 -5.01 -10.12
CA ASP A 147 -6.33 -5.97 -9.69
C ASP A 147 -5.70 -7.20 -9.03
N ASN A 148 -4.61 -7.74 -9.58
CA ASN A 148 -3.91 -8.86 -8.97
C ASN A 148 -3.42 -8.54 -7.54
N VAL A 149 -2.85 -7.35 -7.33
CA VAL A 149 -2.42 -6.92 -5.99
C VAL A 149 -3.61 -6.82 -5.04
N ASP A 150 -4.67 -6.16 -5.48
CA ASP A 150 -5.86 -5.95 -4.65
C ASP A 150 -6.59 -7.27 -4.34
N ILE A 151 -6.65 -8.22 -5.28
CA ILE A 151 -7.21 -9.57 -5.06
C ILE A 151 -6.43 -10.30 -3.98
N PHE A 152 -5.09 -10.31 -4.05
CA PHE A 152 -4.29 -11.00 -3.04
C PHE A 152 -4.37 -10.33 -1.67
N LEU A 153 -4.31 -9.00 -1.60
CA LEU A 153 -4.50 -8.28 -0.34
C LEU A 153 -5.92 -8.49 0.23
N GLY A 154 -6.94 -8.47 -0.64
CA GLY A 154 -8.33 -8.74 -0.27
C GLY A 154 -8.57 -10.17 0.23
N HIS A 155 -7.84 -11.14 -0.33
CA HIS A 155 -7.87 -12.52 0.14
C HIS A 155 -7.25 -12.68 1.55
N ILE A 156 -6.17 -11.95 1.83
CA ILE A 156 -5.47 -12.04 3.12
C ILE A 156 -6.18 -11.21 4.20
N PHE A 157 -6.65 -10.00 3.89
CA PHE A 157 -7.17 -9.05 4.85
C PHE A 157 -8.61 -8.62 4.50
N SER A 158 -8.77 -7.48 3.85
CA SER A 158 -10.05 -6.98 3.36
C SER A 158 -9.91 -6.42 1.95
N THR A 159 -11.02 -6.34 1.22
CA THR A 159 -11.02 -5.73 -0.12
C THR A 159 -10.45 -4.31 -0.07
N PRO A 160 -9.36 -4.03 -0.80
CA PRO A 160 -8.72 -2.73 -0.76
C PRO A 160 -9.62 -1.59 -1.29
N GLN A 161 -9.54 -0.44 -0.65
CA GLN A 161 -9.98 0.81 -1.24
C GLN A 161 -8.84 1.39 -2.07
N ARG A 162 -9.05 1.46 -3.41
CA ARG A 162 -8.01 1.84 -4.36
C ARG A 162 -8.06 3.33 -4.69
N LEU A 163 -6.92 3.97 -4.63
CA LEU A 163 -6.67 5.31 -5.17
C LEU A 163 -5.62 5.23 -6.29
N CYS A 164 -5.94 5.76 -7.47
CA CYS A 164 -5.01 5.88 -8.58
C CYS A 164 -4.80 7.36 -8.92
N SER A 165 -3.55 7.73 -9.17
CA SER A 165 -3.16 9.00 -9.74
C SER A 165 -2.45 8.76 -11.07
N TYR A 166 -3.04 9.25 -12.14
CA TYR A 166 -2.62 9.03 -13.51
C TYR A 166 -1.91 10.25 -14.07
N ASP A 167 -1.13 10.03 -15.12
CA ASP A 167 -0.51 11.09 -15.91
C ASP A 167 0.31 12.08 -15.06
N THR A 168 0.99 11.56 -14.03
CA THR A 168 1.64 12.36 -13.00
C THR A 168 2.87 13.11 -13.52
N TYR A 169 3.09 14.31 -13.00
CA TYR A 169 4.29 15.12 -13.26
C TYR A 169 5.53 14.46 -12.66
N GLN A 170 6.57 14.22 -13.48
CA GLN A 170 7.71 13.39 -13.07
C GLN A 170 8.94 14.15 -12.65
N PHE A 171 9.26 15.26 -13.36
CA PHE A 171 10.54 15.97 -13.21
C PHE A 171 10.32 17.36 -12.63
N SER A 172 11.29 17.85 -11.87
CA SER A 172 11.30 19.24 -11.41
C SER A 172 11.63 20.23 -12.52
N ASP A 173 12.35 19.74 -13.54
CA ASP A 173 12.81 20.53 -14.68
C ASP A 173 12.92 19.59 -15.89
N TYR A 174 11.98 19.68 -16.81
CA TYR A 174 11.89 18.83 -17.99
C TYR A 174 12.99 19.13 -19.01
N SER A 175 13.54 20.35 -19.05
CA SER A 175 14.57 20.72 -20.00
C SER A 175 15.89 19.96 -19.85
N LYS A 176 16.09 19.31 -18.69
CA LYS A 176 17.26 18.48 -18.39
C LYS A 176 17.20 17.07 -18.97
N TYR A 177 16.08 16.70 -19.56
CA TYR A 177 15.84 15.31 -20.01
C TYR A 177 15.46 15.30 -21.49
N VAL A 178 15.86 14.27 -22.19
CA VAL A 178 15.40 14.00 -23.57
C VAL A 178 13.99 13.45 -23.48
N ILE A 179 13.00 14.25 -23.86
CA ILE A 179 11.58 13.92 -23.78
C ILE A 179 10.89 14.45 -25.02
N GLU A 180 10.35 13.54 -25.81
CA GLU A 180 9.60 13.85 -27.04
C GLU A 180 8.15 13.37 -26.97
N VAL A 181 7.84 12.43 -26.04
CA VAL A 181 6.53 11.77 -25.94
C VAL A 181 5.57 12.44 -24.96
N PHE A 182 6.03 13.43 -24.21
CA PHE A 182 5.22 14.15 -23.21
C PHE A 182 5.33 15.65 -23.43
N ASP A 183 4.20 16.33 -23.42
CA ASP A 183 4.14 17.79 -23.38
C ASP A 183 4.23 18.26 -21.91
N GLU A 184 5.25 19.08 -21.60
CA GLU A 184 5.47 19.61 -20.25
C GLU A 184 4.31 20.49 -19.79
N THR A 185 3.73 21.29 -20.68
CA THR A 185 2.63 22.22 -20.36
C THR A 185 1.37 21.41 -19.97
N GLU A 186 1.06 20.35 -20.73
CA GLU A 186 -0.03 19.45 -20.38
C GLU A 186 0.22 18.75 -19.03
N LYS A 187 1.45 18.29 -18.79
CA LYS A 187 1.85 17.68 -17.52
C LYS A 187 1.75 18.65 -16.34
N ALA A 188 2.15 19.91 -16.52
CA ALA A 188 2.02 20.95 -15.50
C ALA A 188 0.55 21.22 -15.18
N LYS A 189 -0.30 21.34 -16.20
CA LYS A 189 -1.75 21.50 -16.04
C LYS A 189 -2.36 20.31 -15.29
N GLN A 190 -2.00 19.08 -15.65
CA GLN A 190 -2.44 17.87 -14.96
C GLN A 190 -2.07 17.87 -13.48
N ARG A 191 -0.85 18.32 -13.16
CA ARG A 191 -0.39 18.48 -11.77
C ARG A 191 -1.23 19.49 -10.99
N GLU A 192 -1.56 20.60 -11.59
CA GLU A 192 -2.33 21.68 -10.94
C GLU A 192 -3.80 21.30 -10.75
N THR A 193 -4.40 20.65 -11.75
CA THR A 193 -5.84 20.36 -11.75
C THR A 193 -6.19 18.98 -11.18
N GLU A 194 -5.65 17.90 -11.74
CA GLU A 194 -6.07 16.54 -11.39
C GLU A 194 -5.32 15.99 -10.19
N PHE A 195 -3.99 16.20 -10.10
CA PHE A 195 -3.22 15.72 -8.96
C PHE A 195 -3.68 16.40 -7.66
N SER A 196 -4.09 17.67 -7.71
CA SER A 196 -4.70 18.37 -6.55
C SER A 196 -6.00 17.69 -6.10
N LYS A 197 -6.82 17.22 -7.04
CA LYS A 197 -8.02 16.42 -6.71
C LYS A 197 -7.65 15.05 -6.13
N ASP A 198 -6.58 14.43 -6.63
CA ASP A 198 -6.11 13.14 -6.10
C ASP A 198 -5.57 13.27 -4.67
N LEU A 199 -4.89 14.38 -4.33
CA LEU A 199 -4.52 14.71 -2.96
C LEU A 199 -5.74 14.86 -2.06
N GLN A 200 -6.78 15.55 -2.52
CA GLN A 200 -8.04 15.68 -1.77
C GLN A 200 -8.74 14.34 -1.58
N LYS A 201 -8.74 13.47 -2.60
CA LYS A 201 -9.28 12.10 -2.48
C LYS A 201 -8.48 11.27 -1.45
N ALA A 202 -7.14 11.38 -1.46
CA ALA A 202 -6.29 10.70 -0.49
C ALA A 202 -6.60 11.17 0.95
N TYR A 203 -6.73 12.47 1.15
CA TYR A 203 -7.14 13.05 2.43
C TYR A 203 -8.50 12.52 2.89
N SER A 204 -9.52 12.60 2.02
CA SER A 204 -10.87 12.11 2.33
C SER A 204 -10.86 10.61 2.66
N LEU A 205 -10.11 9.81 1.91
CA LEU A 205 -9.96 8.38 2.15
C LEU A 205 -9.35 8.10 3.53
N GLY A 206 -8.32 8.87 3.94
CA GLY A 206 -7.74 8.77 5.27
C GLY A 206 -8.75 9.09 6.39
N ALA A 207 -9.55 10.15 6.20
CA ALA A 207 -10.59 10.53 7.15
C ALA A 207 -11.70 9.46 7.25
N ASP A 208 -12.14 8.90 6.12
CA ASP A 208 -13.24 7.94 6.08
C ASP A 208 -12.86 6.56 6.64
N ILE A 209 -11.65 6.07 6.33
CA ILE A 209 -11.10 4.87 6.97
C ILE A 209 -11.00 5.05 8.48
N THR A 210 -10.59 6.22 8.94
CA THR A 210 -10.49 6.50 10.38
C THR A 210 -11.85 6.44 11.07
N LYS A 211 -12.87 7.07 10.50
CA LYS A 211 -14.26 7.00 11.03
C LYS A 211 -14.73 5.55 11.11
N HIS A 212 -14.52 4.78 10.03
CA HIS A 212 -14.90 3.37 9.96
C HIS A 212 -14.21 2.54 11.07
N LEU A 213 -12.90 2.71 11.26
CA LEU A 213 -12.16 2.01 12.31
C LEU A 213 -12.62 2.38 13.73
N LEU A 214 -12.92 3.65 13.97
CA LEU A 214 -13.45 4.11 15.26
C LEU A 214 -14.83 3.49 15.53
N GLU A 215 -15.68 3.40 14.53
CA GLU A 215 -16.99 2.75 14.63
C GLU A 215 -16.84 1.25 14.91
N LYS A 216 -15.97 0.54 14.18
CA LYS A 216 -15.64 -0.87 14.47
C LYS A 216 -15.16 -1.08 15.91
N GLN A 217 -14.31 -0.21 16.43
CA GLN A 217 -13.85 -0.28 17.82
C GLN A 217 -14.99 -0.08 18.82
N ARG A 218 -15.86 0.91 18.57
CA ARG A 218 -17.03 1.16 19.41
C ARG A 218 -17.97 -0.03 19.48
N LEU A 219 -18.28 -0.63 18.33
CA LEU A 219 -19.14 -1.82 18.26
C LEU A 219 -18.56 -3.03 19.00
N LYS A 220 -17.24 -3.25 18.89
CA LYS A 220 -16.57 -4.33 19.65
C LYS A 220 -16.67 -4.13 21.16
N ILE A 221 -16.57 -2.91 21.68
CA ILE A 221 -16.70 -2.60 23.11
C ILE A 221 -18.13 -2.87 23.60
N ILE A 222 -19.15 -2.56 22.77
CA ILE A 222 -20.55 -2.80 23.08
C ILE A 222 -20.86 -4.30 23.11
N ALA A 223 -20.30 -5.08 22.18
CA ALA A 223 -20.53 -6.51 22.08
C ALA A 223 -19.89 -7.37 23.20
N VAL A 224 -18.94 -6.80 23.95
CA VAL A 224 -18.25 -7.49 25.08
C VAL A 224 -18.92 -7.16 26.44
N ARG A 225 -19.85 -6.24 26.48
CA ARG A 225 -20.68 -5.89 27.65
C ARG A 225 -22.01 -6.64 27.62
#